data_3b1cd7e53ef34cda48d74fbce458592d
#
_entry.id   3b1cd7e53ef34cda48d74fbce458592d
#
_cell.length_a   1.000
_cell.length_b   1.000
_cell.length_c   1.000
_cell.angle_alpha   90.00
_cell.angle_beta   90.00
_cell.angle_gamma   90.00
#
_symmetry.space_group_name_H-M   'P 1'
#
loop_
_entity.id
_entity.type
_entity.pdbx_description
1 polymer ?
#
loop_
_entity_poly.entity_id
_entity_poly.type
_entity_poly.pdbx_seq_one_letter_code
_entity_poly.pdbx_strand_id
1 'polypeptide(L)'
;TRGMSSAASDVYKRQRQSAIMPLLDLAQRQNENWLSRDIVEYVADYLEMPFIKAWEVVTFYSMYYTKYNGKYLVQVCGTTPCWLRGSDQVIKACKEVISPEPNTVSSDGLFSWMQVECLGACVNAPLVQINDDYYEDLTYDTTKNVLQSLIDGSPLSIGSQSGRKSSKAVS
;
A
#
# COMPACT_ATOMS: atom_id res chain seq x y z
N THR A 1 -6.21 -16.54 -10.74
CA THR A 1 -5.20 -15.99 -11.67
C THR A 1 -5.83 -14.90 -12.50
N ARG A 2 -5.69 -13.64 -12.08
CA ARG A 2 -5.96 -12.52 -12.97
C ARG A 2 -4.88 -12.53 -14.02
N GLY A 3 -5.24 -12.87 -15.26
CA GLY A 3 -4.34 -12.78 -16.39
C GLY A 3 -3.82 -11.34 -16.52
N MET A 4 -2.57 -11.20 -16.98
CA MET A 4 -2.04 -9.90 -17.38
C MET A 4 -3.07 -9.18 -18.24
N SER A 5 -3.30 -7.88 -18.01
CA SER A 5 -4.21 -7.10 -18.86
C SER A 5 -3.76 -7.20 -20.32
N SER A 6 -4.67 -7.13 -21.25
CA SER A 6 -4.34 -7.18 -22.70
C SER A 6 -3.27 -6.13 -23.08
N ALA A 7 -3.32 -4.96 -22.45
CA ALA A 7 -2.31 -3.90 -22.63
C ALA A 7 -0.91 -4.32 -22.19
N ALA A 8 -0.76 -4.99 -21.04
CA ALA A 8 0.55 -5.51 -20.58
C ALA A 8 1.09 -6.59 -21.53
N SER A 9 0.21 -7.46 -22.06
CA SER A 9 0.57 -8.46 -23.07
C SER A 9 1.05 -7.81 -24.39
N ASP A 10 0.42 -6.71 -24.82
CA ASP A 10 0.81 -6.02 -26.06
C ASP A 10 2.12 -5.26 -25.92
N VAL A 11 2.38 -4.65 -24.77
CA VAL A 11 3.66 -4.00 -24.43
C VAL A 11 4.78 -5.05 -24.42
N TYR A 12 4.56 -6.19 -23.78
CA TYR A 12 5.51 -7.30 -23.74
C TYR A 12 5.88 -7.81 -25.15
N LYS A 13 4.91 -7.89 -26.06
CA LYS A 13 5.16 -8.32 -27.44
C LYS A 13 6.01 -7.34 -28.25
N ARG A 14 5.94 -6.03 -27.95
CA ARG A 14 6.66 -4.98 -28.69
C ARG A 14 8.03 -4.68 -28.11
N GLN A 15 8.14 -4.58 -26.79
CA GLN A 15 9.38 -4.28 -26.07
C GLN A 15 9.36 -5.00 -24.72
N ARG A 16 10.04 -6.13 -24.61
CA ARG A 16 10.06 -6.97 -23.41
C ARG A 16 10.36 -6.18 -22.14
N GLN A 17 11.36 -5.30 -22.17
CA GLN A 17 11.76 -4.50 -21.01
C GLN A 17 10.67 -3.53 -20.51
N SER A 18 9.76 -3.09 -21.37
CA SER A 18 8.66 -2.23 -20.97
C SER A 18 7.63 -2.93 -20.07
N ALA A 19 7.67 -4.25 -19.97
CA ALA A 19 6.82 -5.03 -19.08
C ALA A 19 7.39 -5.18 -17.67
N ILE A 20 8.51 -4.54 -17.33
CA ILE A 20 9.18 -4.68 -16.03
C ILE A 20 8.25 -4.33 -14.86
N MET A 21 7.58 -3.19 -14.89
CA MET A 21 6.73 -2.76 -13.78
C MET A 21 5.50 -3.67 -13.56
N PRO A 22 4.71 -4.02 -14.60
CA PRO A 22 3.61 -4.97 -14.42
C PRO A 22 4.04 -6.35 -13.90
N LEU A 23 5.22 -6.83 -14.30
CA LEU A 23 5.72 -8.11 -13.83
C LEU A 23 6.23 -8.05 -12.40
N LEU A 24 6.90 -6.96 -12.01
CA LEU A 24 7.30 -6.74 -10.62
C LEU A 24 6.08 -6.60 -9.70
N ASP A 25 5.02 -5.89 -10.14
CA ASP A 25 3.77 -5.79 -9.37
C ASP A 25 3.12 -7.17 -9.19
N LEU A 26 3.05 -7.96 -10.26
CA LEU A 26 2.53 -9.32 -10.19
C LEU A 26 3.36 -10.20 -9.24
N ALA A 27 4.68 -10.14 -9.36
CA ALA A 27 5.59 -10.91 -8.53
C ALA A 27 5.50 -10.51 -7.05
N GLN A 28 5.42 -9.21 -6.78
CA GLN A 28 5.24 -8.68 -5.43
C GLN A 28 3.94 -9.19 -4.79
N ARG A 29 2.82 -9.16 -5.53
CA ARG A 29 1.52 -9.66 -5.06
C ARG A 29 1.53 -11.17 -4.80
N GLN A 30 2.31 -11.94 -5.57
CA GLN A 30 2.45 -13.38 -5.38
C GLN A 30 3.35 -13.74 -4.20
N ASN A 31 4.26 -12.86 -3.80
CA ASN A 31 5.21 -13.07 -2.72
C ASN A 31 4.89 -12.19 -1.50
N GLU A 32 3.67 -12.27 -0.99
CA GLU A 32 3.25 -11.62 0.26
C GLU A 32 3.54 -10.09 0.29
N ASN A 33 3.37 -9.42 -0.85
CA ASN A 33 3.56 -7.99 -1.06
C ASN A 33 5.01 -7.48 -0.88
N TRP A 34 6.01 -8.30 -1.14
CA TRP A 34 7.41 -7.85 -1.19
C TRP A 34 8.22 -8.57 -2.27
N LEU A 35 9.37 -8.01 -2.63
CA LEU A 35 10.26 -8.51 -3.68
C LEU A 35 11.60 -8.90 -3.08
N SER A 36 11.93 -10.19 -3.06
CA SER A 36 13.28 -10.63 -2.77
C SER A 36 14.21 -10.36 -3.97
N ARG A 37 15.51 -10.36 -3.72
CA ARG A 37 16.51 -10.21 -4.79
C ARG A 37 16.34 -11.28 -5.88
N ASP A 38 16.11 -12.52 -5.47
CA ASP A 38 15.98 -13.65 -6.39
C ASP A 38 14.76 -13.53 -7.30
N ILE A 39 13.65 -12.97 -6.78
CA ILE A 39 12.44 -12.68 -7.57
C ILE A 39 12.72 -11.60 -8.61
N VAL A 40 13.44 -10.54 -8.24
CA VAL A 40 13.80 -9.47 -9.18
C VAL A 40 14.77 -10.00 -10.26
N GLU A 41 15.71 -10.87 -9.89
CA GLU A 41 16.61 -11.52 -10.83
C GLU A 41 15.84 -12.41 -11.81
N TYR A 42 14.91 -13.23 -11.30
CA TYR A 42 14.03 -14.04 -12.15
C TYR A 42 13.22 -13.20 -13.14
N VAL A 43 12.65 -12.07 -12.71
CA VAL A 43 11.91 -11.17 -13.61
C VAL A 43 12.83 -10.52 -14.64
N ALA A 44 14.05 -10.14 -14.24
CA ALA A 44 15.04 -9.59 -15.16
C ALA A 44 15.45 -10.60 -16.25
N ASP A 45 15.74 -11.85 -15.86
CA ASP A 45 16.09 -12.92 -16.78
C ASP A 45 14.93 -13.23 -17.74
N TYR A 46 13.70 -13.30 -17.22
CA TYR A 46 12.51 -13.51 -18.05
C TYR A 46 12.32 -12.42 -19.11
N LEU A 47 12.69 -11.18 -18.79
CA LEU A 47 12.63 -10.03 -19.71
C LEU A 47 13.90 -9.85 -20.57
N GLU A 48 14.88 -10.75 -20.41
CA GLU A 48 16.18 -10.67 -21.11
C GLU A 48 16.87 -9.29 -20.88
N MET A 49 16.84 -8.82 -19.62
CA MET A 49 17.45 -7.55 -19.25
C MET A 49 18.46 -7.72 -18.10
N PRO A 50 19.50 -6.86 -18.01
CA PRO A 50 20.43 -6.91 -16.89
C PRO A 50 19.72 -6.73 -15.54
N PHE A 51 20.07 -7.55 -14.55
CA PHE A 51 19.54 -7.46 -13.18
C PHE A 51 19.55 -6.03 -12.62
N ILE A 52 20.68 -5.31 -12.83
CA ILE A 52 20.83 -3.95 -12.29
C ILE A 52 19.73 -3.01 -12.80
N LYS A 53 19.25 -3.18 -14.02
CA LYS A 53 18.17 -2.37 -14.59
C LYS A 53 16.82 -2.66 -13.95
N ALA A 54 16.55 -3.91 -13.62
CA ALA A 54 15.36 -4.29 -12.86
C ALA A 54 15.46 -3.76 -11.41
N TRP A 55 16.64 -3.87 -10.81
CA TRP A 55 16.89 -3.38 -9.45
C TRP A 55 16.79 -1.86 -9.33
N GLU A 56 17.24 -1.11 -10.35
CA GLU A 56 17.03 0.34 -10.43
C GLU A 56 15.53 0.69 -10.35
N VAL A 57 14.66 -0.04 -11.04
CA VAL A 57 13.20 0.17 -10.98
C VAL A 57 12.65 -0.12 -9.58
N VAL A 58 13.03 -1.25 -8.98
CA VAL A 58 12.57 -1.64 -7.65
C VAL A 58 12.98 -0.63 -6.58
N THR A 59 14.19 -0.09 -6.66
CA THR A 59 14.71 0.85 -5.67
C THR A 59 14.27 2.30 -5.91
N PHE A 60 13.88 2.63 -7.13
CA PHE A 60 13.40 3.96 -7.48
C PHE A 60 11.93 4.18 -7.11
N TYR A 61 11.07 3.20 -7.37
CA TYR A 61 9.63 3.35 -7.15
C TYR A 61 9.24 2.92 -5.72
N SER A 62 8.65 3.83 -4.96
CA SER A 62 8.26 3.63 -3.56
C SER A 62 7.18 2.58 -3.32
N MET A 63 6.50 2.11 -4.38
CA MET A 63 5.50 1.04 -4.30
C MET A 63 6.09 -0.37 -4.28
N TYR A 64 7.39 -0.52 -4.50
CA TYR A 64 8.08 -1.81 -4.39
C TYR A 64 8.77 -1.93 -3.04
N TYR A 65 8.57 -3.06 -2.40
CA TYR A 65 9.11 -3.36 -1.07
C TYR A 65 10.12 -4.48 -1.17
N THR A 66 11.35 -4.24 -0.72
CA THR A 66 12.43 -5.22 -0.72
C THR A 66 12.54 -6.02 0.58
N LYS A 67 11.61 -5.79 1.50
CA LYS A 67 11.47 -6.48 2.78
C LYS A 67 10.02 -6.80 3.04
N TYR A 68 9.77 -7.86 3.78
CA TYR A 68 8.42 -8.19 4.25
C TYR A 68 7.87 -7.09 5.16
N ASN A 69 6.65 -6.67 4.91
CA ASN A 69 5.99 -5.55 5.60
C ASN A 69 4.72 -6.00 6.37
N GLY A 70 4.59 -7.28 6.65
CA GLY A 70 3.35 -7.83 7.21
C GLY A 70 2.29 -8.09 6.13
N LYS A 71 1.21 -8.72 6.54
CA LYS A 71 0.06 -8.99 5.67
C LYS A 71 -0.65 -7.69 5.24
N TYR A 72 -0.69 -6.70 6.14
CA TYR A 72 -1.33 -5.41 5.94
C TYR A 72 -0.32 -4.28 6.13
N LEU A 73 -0.01 -3.57 5.07
CA LEU A 73 0.79 -2.35 5.12
C LEU A 73 -0.14 -1.14 5.24
N VAL A 74 -0.04 -0.43 6.35
CA VAL A 74 -0.84 0.77 6.65
C VAL A 74 -0.03 2.01 6.30
N GLN A 75 -0.40 2.70 5.24
CA GLN A 75 0.24 3.92 4.77
C GLN A 75 -0.59 5.14 5.20
N VAL A 76 -0.08 5.91 6.16
CA VAL A 76 -0.76 7.07 6.72
C VAL A 76 -0.37 8.32 5.95
N CYS A 77 -1.34 9.00 5.35
CA CYS A 77 -1.11 10.28 4.68
C CYS A 77 -0.75 11.37 5.70
N GLY A 78 0.46 11.95 5.55
CA GLY A 78 1.00 12.97 6.46
C GLY A 78 1.02 14.39 5.91
N THR A 79 0.48 14.64 4.69
CA THR A 79 0.52 15.96 4.07
C THR A 79 -0.49 16.94 4.65
N THR A 80 -0.34 18.22 4.31
CA THR A 80 -1.05 19.33 4.96
C THR A 80 -2.55 19.14 5.17
N PRO A 81 -3.37 18.70 4.18
CA PRO A 81 -4.81 18.51 4.44
C PRO A 81 -5.09 17.44 5.50
N CYS A 82 -4.36 16.33 5.49
CA CYS A 82 -4.51 15.27 6.48
C CYS A 82 -4.00 15.71 7.84
N TRP A 83 -2.87 16.42 7.89
CA TRP A 83 -2.34 16.97 9.13
C TRP A 83 -3.31 17.96 9.78
N LEU A 84 -3.86 18.91 9.02
CA LEU A 84 -4.87 19.87 9.53
C LEU A 84 -6.15 19.19 10.01
N ARG A 85 -6.46 18.00 9.48
CA ARG A 85 -7.63 17.22 9.84
C ARG A 85 -7.36 16.16 10.91
N GLY A 86 -6.15 16.11 11.45
CA GLY A 86 -5.80 15.27 12.60
C GLY A 86 -5.16 13.93 12.25
N SER A 87 -4.32 13.85 11.20
CA SER A 87 -3.56 12.62 10.88
C SER A 87 -2.60 12.21 12.01
N ASP A 88 -2.21 13.12 12.90
CA ASP A 88 -1.47 12.81 14.11
C ASP A 88 -2.22 11.82 15.03
N GLN A 89 -3.55 11.94 15.11
CA GLN A 89 -4.38 11.00 15.86
C GLN A 89 -4.45 9.62 15.19
N VAL A 90 -4.43 9.57 13.86
CA VAL A 90 -4.34 8.33 13.09
C VAL A 90 -2.98 7.65 13.34
N ILE A 91 -1.89 8.41 13.28
CA ILE A 91 -0.54 7.93 13.60
C ILE A 91 -0.46 7.40 15.04
N LYS A 92 -1.08 8.12 16.00
CA LYS A 92 -1.14 7.67 17.39
C LYS A 92 -1.83 6.30 17.51
N ALA A 93 -2.95 6.10 16.83
CA ALA A 93 -3.65 4.81 16.81
C ALA A 93 -2.78 3.69 16.22
N CYS A 94 -2.06 3.97 15.11
CA CYS A 94 -1.14 3.02 14.51
C CYS A 94 0.02 2.65 15.46
N LYS A 95 0.58 3.63 16.17
CA LYS A 95 1.64 3.39 17.16
C LYS A 95 1.19 2.50 18.31
N GLU A 96 -0.03 2.64 18.76
CA GLU A 96 -0.58 1.85 19.87
C GLU A 96 -0.97 0.43 19.45
N VAL A 97 -1.54 0.26 18.26
CA VAL A 97 -2.10 -1.03 17.82
C VAL A 97 -1.06 -1.88 17.07
N ILE A 98 -0.20 -1.26 16.27
CA ILE A 98 0.74 -1.96 15.40
C ILE A 98 2.14 -2.02 16.01
N SER A 99 2.80 -0.89 16.10
CA SER A 99 4.17 -0.76 16.60
C SER A 99 4.49 0.70 16.94
N PRO A 100 5.22 0.99 18.01
CA PRO A 100 5.68 2.36 18.33
C PRO A 100 6.50 3.00 17.21
N GLU A 101 7.26 2.18 16.48
CA GLU A 101 8.15 2.63 15.40
C GLU A 101 7.56 2.33 14.03
N PRO A 102 7.61 3.29 13.07
CA PRO A 102 7.21 3.04 11.69
C PRO A 102 8.14 2.03 11.01
N ASN A 103 7.68 1.44 9.92
CA ASN A 103 8.42 0.45 9.13
C ASN A 103 8.85 -0.81 9.92
N THR A 104 8.18 -1.07 11.03
CA THR A 104 8.39 -2.26 11.87
C THR A 104 7.18 -3.15 11.80
N VAL A 105 7.40 -4.43 11.52
CA VAL A 105 6.32 -5.43 11.49
C VAL A 105 5.88 -5.73 12.93
N SER A 106 4.58 -5.78 13.15
CA SER A 106 3.98 -6.14 14.44
C SER A 106 4.40 -7.55 14.89
N SER A 107 4.37 -7.80 16.19
CA SER A 107 4.84 -9.07 16.77
C SER A 107 4.09 -10.31 16.27
N ASP A 108 2.87 -10.13 15.80
CA ASP A 108 2.02 -11.16 15.19
C ASP A 108 2.24 -11.33 13.67
N GLY A 109 3.10 -10.49 13.07
CA GLY A 109 3.38 -10.53 11.63
C GLY A 109 2.26 -9.97 10.75
N LEU A 110 1.19 -9.43 11.33
CA LEU A 110 0.03 -8.99 10.56
C LEU A 110 0.23 -7.61 9.93
N PHE A 111 0.79 -6.66 10.65
CA PHE A 111 0.84 -5.27 10.23
C PHE A 111 2.24 -4.69 10.18
N SER A 112 2.41 -3.70 9.34
CA SER A 112 3.36 -2.61 9.54
C SER A 112 2.69 -1.29 9.17
N TRP A 113 3.26 -0.17 9.60
CA TRP A 113 2.77 1.14 9.21
C TRP A 113 3.90 2.08 8.84
N MET A 114 3.60 3.02 7.96
CA MET A 114 4.53 4.08 7.57
C MET A 114 3.76 5.37 7.31
N GLN A 115 4.43 6.50 7.47
CA GLN A 115 3.91 7.77 6.99
C GLN A 115 4.34 7.98 5.54
N VAL A 116 3.39 8.40 4.71
CA VAL A 116 3.61 8.64 3.28
C VAL A 116 3.18 10.04 2.89
N GLU A 117 3.61 10.47 1.70
CA GLU A 117 3.13 11.69 1.07
C GLU A 117 1.66 11.59 0.66
N CYS A 118 1.15 12.61 -0.03
CA CYS A 118 -0.26 12.72 -0.37
C CYS A 118 -0.78 11.52 -1.17
N LEU A 119 -1.81 10.85 -0.64
CA LEU A 119 -2.51 9.74 -1.28
C LEU A 119 -3.60 10.18 -2.27
N GLY A 120 -3.83 11.49 -2.43
CA GLY A 120 -4.73 12.04 -3.44
C GLY A 120 -6.21 12.16 -3.05
N ALA A 121 -6.65 11.66 -1.89
CA ALA A 121 -8.04 11.72 -1.42
C ALA A 121 -8.27 12.82 -0.36
N CYS A 122 -7.67 13.99 -0.55
CA CYS A 122 -7.68 15.10 0.42
C CYS A 122 -9.08 15.59 0.82
N VAL A 123 -10.08 15.37 -0.05
CA VAL A 123 -11.48 15.77 0.20
C VAL A 123 -12.08 15.04 1.40
N ASN A 124 -11.62 13.83 1.69
CA ASN A 124 -12.03 12.99 2.82
C ASN A 124 -10.88 12.76 3.82
N ALA A 125 -10.01 13.75 3.99
CA ALA A 125 -8.92 13.70 4.97
C ALA A 125 -9.44 13.63 6.42
N PRO A 126 -8.71 12.97 7.36
CA PRO A 126 -7.49 12.22 7.14
C PRO A 126 -7.77 10.80 6.64
N LEU A 127 -6.78 10.18 5.98
CA LEU A 127 -6.94 8.87 5.42
C LEU A 127 -5.67 8.02 5.54
N VAL A 128 -5.89 6.71 5.43
CA VAL A 128 -4.84 5.71 5.23
C VAL A 128 -5.13 4.87 3.98
N GLN A 129 -4.08 4.36 3.38
CA GLN A 129 -4.17 3.24 2.46
C GLN A 129 -3.71 1.97 3.18
N ILE A 130 -4.51 0.92 3.13
CA ILE A 130 -4.14 -0.41 3.64
C ILE A 130 -4.10 -1.36 2.44
N ASN A 131 -2.91 -1.76 2.05
CA ASN A 131 -2.66 -2.48 0.80
C ASN A 131 -3.22 -1.71 -0.42
N ASP A 132 -4.33 -2.17 -1.01
CA ASP A 132 -4.95 -1.56 -2.19
C ASP A 132 -6.15 -0.64 -1.85
N ASP A 133 -6.62 -0.63 -0.60
CA ASP A 133 -7.86 0.00 -0.21
C ASP A 133 -7.64 1.29 0.60
N TYR A 134 -8.48 2.30 0.35
CA TYR A 134 -8.51 3.55 1.10
C TYR A 134 -9.55 3.51 2.21
N TYR A 135 -9.16 3.97 3.40
CA TYR A 135 -10.02 4.24 4.55
C TYR A 135 -9.90 5.72 4.89
N GLU A 136 -11.02 6.42 4.79
CA GLU A 136 -11.07 7.88 4.75
C GLU A 136 -11.91 8.45 5.91
N ASP A 137 -11.84 9.78 6.14
CA ASP A 137 -12.54 10.47 7.23
C ASP A 137 -12.24 9.85 8.61
N LEU A 138 -10.98 9.49 8.81
CA LEU A 138 -10.55 8.76 9.99
C LEU A 138 -10.43 9.67 11.22
N THR A 139 -10.70 9.07 12.36
CA THR A 139 -10.39 9.59 13.70
C THR A 139 -9.50 8.56 14.40
N TYR A 140 -9.03 8.89 15.60
CA TYR A 140 -8.32 7.91 16.44
C TYR A 140 -9.15 6.63 16.65
N ASP A 141 -10.42 6.77 17.04
CA ASP A 141 -11.28 5.63 17.35
C ASP A 141 -11.64 4.81 16.11
N THR A 142 -12.00 5.47 15.00
CA THR A 142 -12.32 4.77 13.75
C THR A 142 -11.09 4.06 13.18
N THR A 143 -9.89 4.62 13.33
CA THR A 143 -8.65 3.94 12.95
C THR A 143 -8.44 2.66 13.74
N LYS A 144 -8.62 2.71 15.06
CA LYS A 144 -8.54 1.49 15.91
C LYS A 144 -9.58 0.46 15.53
N ASN A 145 -10.80 0.88 15.23
CA ASN A 145 -11.86 -0.03 14.78
C ASN A 145 -11.52 -0.72 13.45
N VAL A 146 -10.97 0.03 12.49
CA VAL A 146 -10.50 -0.52 11.20
C VAL A 146 -9.41 -1.56 11.43
N LEU A 147 -8.39 -1.23 12.21
CA LEU A 147 -7.29 -2.15 12.52
C LEU A 147 -7.79 -3.39 13.28
N GLN A 148 -8.66 -3.23 14.27
CA GLN A 148 -9.23 -4.35 15.02
C GLN A 148 -10.06 -5.26 14.11
N SER A 149 -10.88 -4.70 13.23
CA SER A 149 -11.67 -5.49 12.27
C SER A 149 -10.80 -6.33 11.34
N LEU A 150 -9.63 -5.82 10.94
CA LEU A 150 -8.65 -6.58 10.14
C LEU A 150 -8.01 -7.72 10.96
N ILE A 151 -7.74 -7.51 12.25
CA ILE A 151 -7.27 -8.56 13.18
C ILE A 151 -8.31 -9.67 13.29
N ASP A 152 -9.57 -9.29 13.49
CA ASP A 152 -10.68 -10.22 13.70
C ASP A 152 -11.18 -10.87 12.39
N GLY A 153 -10.69 -10.41 11.23
CA GLY A 153 -11.18 -10.84 9.91
C GLY A 153 -12.62 -10.44 9.63
N SER A 154 -13.12 -9.42 10.31
CA SER A 154 -14.49 -8.91 10.15
C SER A 154 -14.67 -8.08 8.87
N PRO A 155 -15.89 -8.04 8.29
CA PRO A 155 -16.16 -7.22 7.12
C PRO A 155 -15.90 -5.75 7.39
N LEU A 156 -15.15 -5.09 6.48
CA LEU A 156 -14.84 -3.67 6.54
C LEU A 156 -15.45 -2.93 5.36
N SER A 157 -15.99 -1.74 5.64
CA SER A 157 -16.41 -0.81 4.58
C SER A 157 -15.21 -0.01 4.10
N ILE A 158 -14.87 -0.17 2.83
CA ILE A 158 -13.83 0.63 2.15
C ILE A 158 -14.34 2.06 1.95
N GLY A 159 -13.44 3.05 1.98
CA GLY A 159 -13.74 4.46 1.79
C GLY A 159 -14.07 5.19 3.09
N SER A 160 -14.99 6.15 3.03
CA SER A 160 -15.31 7.03 4.15
C SER A 160 -15.91 6.29 5.34
N GLN A 161 -15.27 6.44 6.50
CA GLN A 161 -15.76 5.87 7.77
C GLN A 161 -16.83 6.74 8.43
N SER A 162 -17.12 7.91 7.86
CA SER A 162 -18.21 8.80 8.28
C SER A 162 -19.45 8.75 7.37
N GLY A 163 -19.41 7.94 6.30
CA GLY A 163 -20.48 7.82 5.32
C GLY A 163 -20.53 8.96 4.28
N ARG A 164 -19.50 9.81 4.23
CA ARG A 164 -19.41 10.88 3.22
C ARG A 164 -19.18 10.31 1.82
N LYS A 165 -19.72 10.99 0.83
CA LYS A 165 -19.47 10.71 -0.59
C LYS A 165 -18.66 11.86 -1.20
N SER A 166 -17.35 11.79 -1.05
CA SER A 166 -16.40 12.84 -1.51
C SER A 166 -16.78 14.22 -0.95
N SER A 167 -16.89 15.23 -1.78
CA SER A 167 -17.26 16.59 -1.39
C SER A 167 -18.75 16.79 -1.06
N LYS A 168 -19.58 15.76 -1.19
CA LYS A 168 -21.01 15.85 -0.88
C LYS A 168 -21.20 16.06 0.63
N ALA A 169 -21.97 17.06 1.00
CA ALA A 169 -22.32 17.29 2.39
C ALA A 169 -23.03 16.06 2.99
N VAL A 170 -22.73 15.78 4.26
CA VAL A 170 -23.50 14.80 5.03
C VAL A 170 -24.87 15.44 5.31
N SER A 171 -25.93 14.82 4.83
CA SER A 171 -27.32 15.24 5.08
C SER A 171 -27.81 14.72 6.41
#